data_15d288f9e590499d14910ebd7095ea6d
#
_entry.id   15d288f9e590499d14910ebd7095ea6d
#
_cell.length_a   1.000
_cell.length_b   1.000
_cell.length_c   1.000
_cell.angle_alpha   90.00
_cell.angle_beta   90.00
_cell.angle_gamma   90.00
#
_symmetry.space_group_name_H-M   'P 1'
#
loop_
_entity.id
_entity.type
_entity.pdbx_description
1 polymer ?
#
loop_
_entity_poly.entity_id
_entity_poly.type
_entity_poly.pdbx_seq_one_letter_code
_entity_poly.pdbx_strand_id
1 'polypeptide(L)'
;MGCGSTSQKEEKSEVATADKAAKTDDVKVEAVEQKTVYVTPQWLNSAMNGEQEGYEDVLVAEVGYGDVSDCASYNEGHVPGAIYVDNCEVEDSTGSKEGAYNLLKPEEVEKYMLAHGITKDTKVVLYGADVSGTARQAFAYLWAGVEDVKVLNGGIEAWKSAGYDVEKKENEGTKAKAFGAEVPVHPEYRTSIKEAKDRLENDDNFKLVSIRSEDEWLGKTSGYNYIDKAGEPEGAVWGKGCNTAFDVAMFVNDDGTVKDLEGFKEVWEDCDFTLENHLAFYCGTGWRASVPFLVLYENGYTDISVYDGGWYEWLMHDDYPVQVGDPASEDCKH
;
A
#
# COMPACT_ATOMS: atom_id res chain seq x y z
N MET A 1 -85.09 26.84 2.31
CA MET A 1 -84.92 27.57 1.04
C MET A 1 -83.50 28.16 1.04
N GLY A 2 -82.65 27.83 0.09
CA GLY A 2 -81.37 28.45 -0.16
C GLY A 2 -80.22 27.53 0.03
N CYS A 3 -79.92 26.73 -0.98
CA CYS A 3 -78.68 26.02 -1.16
C CYS A 3 -77.55 26.98 -1.43
N GLY A 4 -76.45 26.89 -0.69
CA GLY A 4 -75.18 27.52 -0.98
C GLY A 4 -74.10 26.44 -1.17
N SER A 5 -73.77 26.19 -2.44
CA SER A 5 -72.73 25.29 -2.85
C SER A 5 -71.36 25.93 -2.62
N THR A 6 -70.49 25.34 -1.80
CA THR A 6 -69.11 25.73 -1.67
C THR A 6 -68.24 24.73 -2.38
N SER A 7 -67.65 25.17 -3.46
CA SER A 7 -66.65 24.45 -4.28
C SER A 7 -65.34 24.33 -3.48
N GLN A 8 -64.91 23.09 -3.17
CA GLN A 8 -63.56 22.81 -2.68
C GLN A 8 -62.62 22.71 -3.87
N LYS A 9 -61.61 23.59 -3.91
CA LYS A 9 -60.46 23.47 -4.78
C LYS A 9 -59.54 22.41 -4.20
N GLU A 10 -59.32 21.36 -4.96
CA GLU A 10 -58.21 20.40 -4.73
C GLU A 10 -56.89 21.12 -5.09
N GLU A 11 -56.03 21.35 -4.08
CA GLU A 11 -54.63 21.64 -4.31
C GLU A 11 -53.89 20.33 -4.64
N LYS A 12 -53.46 20.21 -5.90
CA LYS A 12 -52.46 19.22 -6.30
C LYS A 12 -51.12 19.64 -5.76
N SER A 13 -50.58 18.89 -4.78
CA SER A 13 -49.20 18.98 -4.39
C SER A 13 -48.34 18.39 -5.51
N GLU A 14 -47.59 19.22 -6.20
CA GLU A 14 -46.51 18.83 -7.07
C GLU A 14 -45.37 18.32 -6.18
N VAL A 15 -45.11 17.02 -6.24
CA VAL A 15 -43.91 16.43 -5.72
C VAL A 15 -42.79 16.82 -6.67
N ALA A 16 -41.97 17.76 -6.24
CA ALA A 16 -40.72 18.10 -6.91
C ALA A 16 -39.78 16.90 -6.76
N THR A 17 -39.59 16.18 -7.84
CA THR A 17 -38.46 15.25 -8.01
C THR A 17 -37.19 16.09 -8.03
N ALA A 18 -36.44 16.06 -6.92
CA ALA A 18 -35.12 16.62 -6.89
C ALA A 18 -34.19 15.74 -7.71
N ASP A 19 -33.86 16.20 -8.91
CA ASP A 19 -32.74 15.71 -9.69
C ASP A 19 -31.46 15.91 -8.86
N LYS A 20 -30.98 14.84 -8.24
CA LYS A 20 -29.64 14.75 -7.72
C LYS A 20 -28.70 14.37 -8.88
N ALA A 21 -28.46 15.30 -9.77
CA ALA A 21 -27.24 15.28 -10.53
C ALA A 21 -26.13 15.70 -9.58
N ALA A 22 -25.45 14.73 -8.97
CA ALA A 22 -24.18 14.96 -8.34
C ALA A 22 -23.23 15.45 -9.44
N LYS A 23 -22.86 16.72 -9.40
CA LYS A 23 -21.76 17.23 -10.19
C LYS A 23 -20.52 16.48 -9.70
N THR A 24 -20.05 15.53 -10.52
CA THR A 24 -18.69 15.03 -10.42
C THR A 24 -17.78 16.21 -10.72
N ASP A 25 -17.15 16.76 -9.71
CA ASP A 25 -16.04 17.69 -9.91
C ASP A 25 -14.97 16.87 -10.66
N ASP A 26 -14.71 17.27 -11.91
CA ASP A 26 -13.60 16.75 -12.71
C ASP A 26 -12.29 17.09 -11.98
N VAL A 27 -11.81 16.17 -11.15
CA VAL A 27 -10.48 16.26 -10.58
C VAL A 27 -9.51 15.87 -11.68
N LYS A 28 -9.17 16.83 -12.55
CA LYS A 28 -7.97 16.73 -13.37
C LYS A 28 -6.80 16.73 -12.41
N VAL A 29 -6.17 15.59 -12.23
CA VAL A 29 -4.84 15.53 -11.64
C VAL A 29 -3.91 16.18 -12.65
N GLU A 30 -3.58 17.46 -12.44
CA GLU A 30 -2.54 18.12 -13.24
C GLU A 30 -1.26 17.30 -13.08
N ALA A 31 -0.61 17.01 -14.21
CA ALA A 31 0.68 16.35 -14.23
C ALA A 31 1.73 17.32 -13.65
N VAL A 32 1.88 17.28 -12.33
CA VAL A 32 3.01 17.86 -11.64
C VAL A 32 4.15 16.85 -11.76
N GLU A 33 5.39 17.27 -11.72
CA GLU A 33 6.59 16.39 -11.65
C GLU A 33 6.57 15.45 -10.42
N GLN A 34 5.55 15.51 -9.58
CA GLN A 34 5.27 14.59 -8.50
C GLN A 34 4.63 13.32 -9.06
N LYS A 35 5.22 12.18 -8.68
CA LYS A 35 4.71 10.86 -9.05
C LYS A 35 3.43 10.59 -8.26
N THR A 36 2.27 10.73 -8.88
CA THR A 36 1.00 10.41 -8.22
C THR A 36 0.87 8.89 -8.07
N VAL A 37 0.88 8.40 -6.83
CA VAL A 37 0.66 6.98 -6.49
C VAL A 37 -0.80 6.77 -6.10
N TYR A 38 -1.30 7.52 -5.11
CA TYR A 38 -2.66 7.35 -4.61
C TYR A 38 -3.67 8.12 -5.45
N VAL A 39 -4.63 7.42 -6.04
CA VAL A 39 -5.67 7.99 -6.90
C VAL A 39 -7.06 7.78 -6.32
N THR A 40 -7.99 8.69 -6.65
CA THR A 40 -9.39 8.61 -6.22
C THR A 40 -10.19 7.66 -7.11
N PRO A 41 -11.35 7.15 -6.64
CA PRO A 41 -12.27 6.40 -7.47
C PRO A 41 -12.72 7.15 -8.74
N GLN A 42 -12.90 8.47 -8.63
CA GLN A 42 -13.29 9.34 -9.75
C GLN A 42 -12.20 9.37 -10.81
N TRP A 43 -10.93 9.52 -10.38
CA TRP A 43 -9.80 9.50 -11.30
C TRP A 43 -9.72 8.15 -12.02
N LEU A 44 -9.80 7.03 -11.27
CA LEU A 44 -9.74 5.70 -11.87
C LEU A 44 -10.89 5.47 -12.86
N ASN A 45 -12.12 5.84 -12.50
CA ASN A 45 -13.25 5.73 -13.41
C ASN A 45 -13.04 6.53 -14.70
N SER A 46 -12.50 7.74 -14.62
CA SER A 46 -12.20 8.56 -15.80
C SER A 46 -11.08 7.96 -16.65
N ALA A 47 -10.05 7.37 -16.03
CA ALA A 47 -8.99 6.65 -16.73
C ALA A 47 -9.54 5.44 -17.51
N MET A 48 -10.37 4.61 -16.86
CA MET A 48 -11.01 3.45 -17.48
C MET A 48 -11.96 3.83 -18.64
N ASN A 49 -12.50 5.04 -18.62
CA ASN A 49 -13.33 5.58 -19.72
C ASN A 49 -12.51 6.29 -20.82
N GLY A 50 -11.16 6.29 -20.75
CA GLY A 50 -10.30 6.95 -21.71
C GLY A 50 -10.29 8.48 -21.62
N GLU A 51 -10.69 9.05 -20.49
CA GLU A 51 -10.76 10.50 -20.26
C GLU A 51 -9.46 11.06 -19.68
N GLN A 52 -8.53 10.18 -19.25
CA GLN A 52 -7.20 10.54 -18.78
C GLN A 52 -6.18 10.26 -19.89
N GLU A 53 -5.53 11.31 -20.40
CA GLU A 53 -4.53 11.18 -21.44
C GLU A 53 -3.40 10.23 -21.03
N GLY A 54 -3.12 9.24 -21.88
CA GLY A 54 -2.09 8.25 -21.67
C GLY A 54 -2.49 7.10 -20.74
N TYR A 55 -3.75 6.98 -20.32
CA TYR A 55 -4.27 5.86 -19.51
C TYR A 55 -5.36 5.06 -20.22
N GLU A 56 -5.36 5.14 -21.57
CA GLU A 56 -6.38 4.46 -22.41
C GLU A 56 -6.36 2.93 -22.24
N ASP A 57 -5.18 2.37 -21.89
CA ASP A 57 -4.96 0.94 -21.66
C ASP A 57 -4.56 0.65 -20.20
N VAL A 58 -5.13 1.39 -19.23
CA VAL A 58 -4.83 1.18 -17.81
C VAL A 58 -5.21 -0.23 -17.37
N LEU A 59 -4.27 -0.93 -16.75
CA LEU A 59 -4.51 -2.23 -16.13
C LEU A 59 -4.93 -2.04 -14.69
N VAL A 60 -6.08 -2.58 -14.31
CA VAL A 60 -6.55 -2.56 -12.92
C VAL A 60 -6.38 -3.94 -12.32
N ALA A 61 -5.85 -4.04 -11.11
CA ALA A 61 -5.67 -5.32 -10.43
C ALA A 61 -6.06 -5.26 -8.96
N GLU A 62 -6.85 -6.23 -8.52
CA GLU A 62 -7.11 -6.47 -7.10
C GLU A 62 -6.01 -7.35 -6.51
N VAL A 63 -5.38 -6.83 -5.48
CA VAL A 63 -4.33 -7.52 -4.73
C VAL A 63 -4.96 -8.34 -3.62
N GLY A 64 -4.71 -9.62 -3.61
CA GLY A 64 -5.15 -10.51 -2.56
C GLY A 64 -4.02 -11.39 -2.02
N TYR A 65 -4.40 -12.42 -1.30
CA TYR A 65 -3.49 -13.38 -0.69
C TYR A 65 -3.99 -14.80 -0.95
N GLY A 66 -3.19 -15.59 -1.66
CA GLY A 66 -3.53 -16.96 -2.04
C GLY A 66 -4.40 -17.05 -3.30
N ASP A 67 -5.12 -18.13 -3.43
CA ASP A 67 -5.93 -18.44 -4.63
C ASP A 67 -7.09 -17.46 -4.79
N VAL A 68 -7.38 -17.06 -6.03
CA VAL A 68 -8.49 -16.15 -6.37
C VAL A 68 -9.83 -16.62 -5.83
N SER A 69 -10.06 -17.94 -5.76
CA SER A 69 -11.30 -18.52 -5.23
C SER A 69 -11.49 -18.24 -3.72
N ASP A 70 -10.41 -17.97 -2.99
CA ASP A 70 -10.43 -17.65 -1.57
C ASP A 70 -10.53 -16.15 -1.29
N CYS A 71 -10.36 -15.31 -2.32
CA CYS A 71 -10.47 -13.86 -2.19
C CYS A 71 -11.94 -13.39 -2.20
N ALA A 72 -12.52 -13.22 -1.01
CA ALA A 72 -13.92 -12.84 -0.86
C ALA A 72 -14.23 -11.48 -1.51
N SER A 73 -13.35 -10.48 -1.38
CA SER A 73 -13.57 -9.13 -1.93
C SER A 73 -13.66 -9.17 -3.46
N TYR A 74 -12.77 -9.89 -4.13
CA TYR A 74 -12.80 -10.05 -5.58
C TYR A 74 -14.05 -10.78 -6.05
N ASN A 75 -14.42 -11.88 -5.39
CA ASN A 75 -15.55 -12.72 -5.77
C ASN A 75 -16.92 -12.10 -5.46
N GLU A 76 -17.01 -11.26 -4.42
CA GLU A 76 -18.23 -10.53 -4.07
C GLU A 76 -18.49 -9.33 -4.98
N GLY A 77 -17.44 -8.76 -5.57
CA GLY A 77 -17.55 -7.69 -6.56
C GLY A 77 -16.35 -6.76 -6.56
N HIS A 78 -15.62 -6.78 -7.66
CA HIS A 78 -14.40 -6.01 -7.94
C HIS A 78 -14.63 -4.89 -8.95
N VAL A 79 -13.64 -4.01 -9.12
CA VAL A 79 -13.66 -2.95 -10.16
C VAL A 79 -13.80 -3.62 -11.54
N PRO A 80 -14.72 -3.17 -12.41
CA PRO A 80 -14.94 -3.80 -13.72
C PRO A 80 -13.65 -3.94 -14.52
N GLY A 81 -13.39 -5.14 -15.04
CA GLY A 81 -12.19 -5.45 -15.80
C GLY A 81 -10.93 -5.71 -14.95
N ALA A 82 -10.97 -5.54 -13.64
CA ALA A 82 -9.83 -5.82 -12.79
C ALA A 82 -9.45 -7.30 -12.83
N ILE A 83 -8.16 -7.58 -12.98
CA ILE A 83 -7.59 -8.92 -12.78
C ILE A 83 -7.29 -9.13 -11.29
N TYR A 84 -7.11 -10.38 -10.89
CA TYR A 84 -6.61 -10.74 -9.57
C TYR A 84 -5.10 -10.94 -9.60
N VAL A 85 -4.39 -10.49 -8.56
CA VAL A 85 -2.95 -10.71 -8.36
C VAL A 85 -2.69 -11.14 -6.92
N ASP A 86 -1.86 -12.17 -6.75
CA ASP A 86 -1.52 -12.75 -5.45
C ASP A 86 -0.19 -12.19 -4.93
N ASN A 87 -0.21 -11.59 -3.75
CA ASN A 87 0.99 -11.10 -3.08
C ASN A 87 2.03 -12.19 -2.77
N CYS A 88 1.59 -13.44 -2.59
CA CYS A 88 2.49 -14.57 -2.36
C CYS A 88 3.41 -14.87 -3.55
N GLU A 89 3.08 -14.38 -4.75
CA GLU A 89 3.84 -14.66 -5.95
C GLU A 89 4.98 -13.66 -6.22
N VAL A 90 5.10 -12.61 -5.41
CA VAL A 90 6.23 -11.64 -5.48
C VAL A 90 7.21 -11.79 -4.33
N GLU A 91 6.88 -12.57 -3.29
CA GLU A 91 7.73 -12.77 -2.12
C GLU A 91 7.81 -14.25 -1.71
N ASP A 92 8.81 -14.61 -0.90
CA ASP A 92 8.89 -15.95 -0.30
C ASP A 92 7.90 -16.07 0.87
N SER A 93 6.64 -16.29 0.56
CA SER A 93 5.57 -16.49 1.55
C SER A 93 5.68 -17.80 2.35
N THR A 94 6.67 -18.66 2.04
CA THR A 94 6.89 -19.90 2.79
C THR A 94 7.51 -19.68 4.16
N GLY A 95 8.06 -18.49 4.43
CA GLY A 95 8.82 -18.20 5.64
C GLY A 95 10.07 -19.05 5.77
N SER A 96 10.66 -19.47 4.65
CA SER A 96 11.91 -20.22 4.64
C SER A 96 13.05 -19.39 5.23
N LYS A 97 14.08 -20.07 5.77
CA LYS A 97 15.27 -19.38 6.27
C LYS A 97 16.07 -18.68 5.15
N GLU A 98 15.90 -19.12 3.92
CA GLU A 98 16.59 -18.55 2.76
C GLU A 98 15.84 -17.34 2.19
N GLY A 99 14.52 -17.37 2.24
CA GLY A 99 13.65 -16.35 1.65
C GLY A 99 13.16 -15.30 2.62
N ALA A 100 12.85 -15.68 3.86
CA ALA A 100 12.50 -14.80 4.97
C ALA A 100 11.38 -13.76 4.66
N TYR A 101 10.42 -14.10 3.82
CA TYR A 101 9.39 -13.19 3.28
C TYR A 101 9.95 -12.01 2.46
N ASN A 102 11.23 -12.07 2.07
CA ASN A 102 11.81 -11.13 1.13
C ASN A 102 11.15 -11.24 -0.24
N LEU A 103 11.27 -10.19 -1.07
CA LEU A 103 10.94 -10.31 -2.49
C LEU A 103 11.69 -11.50 -3.10
N LEU A 104 11.00 -12.21 -3.97
CA LEU A 104 11.60 -13.29 -4.77
C LEU A 104 12.77 -12.77 -5.62
N LYS A 105 13.52 -13.68 -6.20
CA LYS A 105 14.60 -13.31 -7.11
C LYS A 105 14.05 -12.51 -8.30
N PRO A 106 14.84 -11.60 -8.85
CA PRO A 106 14.40 -10.72 -9.95
C PRO A 106 13.73 -11.47 -11.11
N GLU A 107 14.30 -12.60 -11.51
CA GLU A 107 13.76 -13.43 -12.61
C GLU A 107 12.40 -14.08 -12.27
N GLU A 108 12.12 -14.32 -11.00
CA GLU A 108 10.85 -14.89 -10.54
C GLU A 108 9.78 -13.80 -10.49
N VAL A 109 10.12 -12.62 -9.98
CA VAL A 109 9.23 -11.44 -9.99
C VAL A 109 8.91 -11.01 -11.42
N GLU A 110 9.91 -10.97 -12.32
CA GLU A 110 9.70 -10.68 -13.74
C GLU A 110 8.73 -11.67 -14.37
N LYS A 111 8.97 -12.97 -14.17
CA LYS A 111 8.11 -14.03 -14.70
C LYS A 111 6.66 -13.89 -14.23
N TYR A 112 6.46 -13.57 -12.96
CA TYR A 112 5.14 -13.32 -12.40
C TYR A 112 4.46 -12.12 -13.07
N MET A 113 5.13 -10.98 -13.15
CA MET A 113 4.57 -9.78 -13.78
C MET A 113 4.19 -10.04 -15.25
N LEU A 114 5.04 -10.73 -16.00
CA LEU A 114 4.76 -11.09 -17.40
C LEU A 114 3.56 -12.02 -17.54
N ALA A 115 3.32 -12.89 -16.57
CA ALA A 115 2.14 -13.77 -16.58
C ALA A 115 0.84 -12.97 -16.49
N HIS A 116 0.86 -11.81 -15.83
CA HIS A 116 -0.29 -10.90 -15.67
C HIS A 116 -0.31 -9.76 -16.71
N GLY A 117 0.63 -9.75 -17.67
CA GLY A 117 0.70 -8.71 -18.71
C GLY A 117 1.36 -7.42 -18.26
N ILE A 118 2.09 -7.46 -17.14
CA ILE A 118 2.73 -6.28 -16.57
C ILE A 118 4.16 -6.17 -17.10
N THR A 119 4.48 -5.02 -17.66
CA THR A 119 5.79 -4.63 -18.20
C THR A 119 6.23 -3.31 -17.59
N LYS A 120 7.45 -2.86 -17.88
CA LYS A 120 7.93 -1.57 -17.39
C LYS A 120 7.05 -0.38 -17.83
N ASP A 121 6.41 -0.48 -19.00
CA ASP A 121 5.59 0.57 -19.59
C ASP A 121 4.09 0.44 -19.22
N THR A 122 3.71 -0.60 -18.49
CA THR A 122 2.31 -0.82 -18.09
C THR A 122 1.89 0.24 -17.07
N LYS A 123 0.76 0.88 -17.33
CA LYS A 123 0.12 1.75 -16.35
C LYS A 123 -0.83 0.90 -15.51
N VAL A 124 -0.47 0.68 -14.26
CA VAL A 124 -1.22 -0.22 -13.37
C VAL A 124 -1.81 0.52 -12.20
N VAL A 125 -3.07 0.23 -11.90
CA VAL A 125 -3.75 0.67 -10.68
C VAL A 125 -4.06 -0.55 -9.82
N LEU A 126 -3.45 -0.60 -8.65
CA LEU A 126 -3.63 -1.67 -7.67
C LEU A 126 -4.64 -1.25 -6.60
N TYR A 127 -5.38 -2.19 -6.08
CA TYR A 127 -6.17 -2.02 -4.87
C TYR A 127 -6.37 -3.39 -4.20
N GLY A 128 -6.75 -3.39 -2.94
CA GLY A 128 -7.02 -4.63 -2.19
C GLY A 128 -7.72 -4.32 -0.89
N ALA A 129 -8.15 -5.36 -0.19
CA ALA A 129 -8.78 -5.24 1.12
C ALA A 129 -7.75 -4.88 2.22
N ASP A 130 -6.49 -5.25 2.03
CA ASP A 130 -5.38 -4.94 2.93
C ASP A 130 -4.51 -3.82 2.32
N VAL A 131 -4.47 -2.68 3.01
CA VAL A 131 -3.65 -1.52 2.61
C VAL A 131 -2.16 -1.89 2.56
N SER A 132 -1.68 -2.65 3.53
CA SER A 132 -0.25 -3.03 3.60
C SER A 132 0.12 -4.04 2.51
N GLY A 133 -0.75 -4.99 2.22
CA GLY A 133 -0.57 -5.94 1.12
C GLY A 133 -0.58 -5.26 -0.25
N THR A 134 -1.51 -4.33 -0.45
CA THR A 134 -1.56 -3.52 -1.69
C THR A 134 -0.29 -2.68 -1.85
N ALA A 135 0.18 -2.05 -0.77
CA ALA A 135 1.43 -1.28 -0.79
C ALA A 135 2.65 -2.16 -1.06
N ARG A 136 2.69 -3.37 -0.51
CA ARG A 136 3.76 -4.35 -0.77
C ARG A 136 3.84 -4.71 -2.25
N GLN A 137 2.69 -4.96 -2.89
CA GLN A 137 2.63 -5.25 -4.32
C GLN A 137 3.09 -4.06 -5.17
N ALA A 138 2.62 -2.85 -4.84
CA ALA A 138 3.03 -1.62 -5.51
C ALA A 138 4.55 -1.38 -5.37
N PHE A 139 5.10 -1.58 -4.18
CA PHE A 139 6.53 -1.51 -3.94
C PHE A 139 7.32 -2.50 -4.81
N ALA A 140 6.88 -3.76 -4.88
CA ALA A 140 7.54 -4.77 -5.71
C ALA A 140 7.57 -4.37 -7.19
N TYR A 141 6.49 -3.80 -7.70
CA TYR A 141 6.42 -3.32 -9.09
C TYR A 141 7.33 -2.11 -9.35
N LEU A 142 7.36 -1.14 -8.43
CA LEU A 142 8.28 -0.01 -8.51
C LEU A 142 9.74 -0.46 -8.45
N TRP A 143 10.08 -1.35 -7.53
CA TRP A 143 11.42 -1.93 -7.43
C TRP A 143 11.83 -2.65 -8.73
N ALA A 144 10.91 -3.41 -9.32
CA ALA A 144 11.15 -4.10 -10.59
C ALA A 144 11.36 -3.12 -11.75
N GLY A 145 10.75 -1.94 -11.72
CA GLY A 145 10.89 -0.89 -12.72
C GLY A 145 9.62 -0.60 -13.54
N VAL A 146 8.44 -0.94 -13.03
CA VAL A 146 7.18 -0.44 -13.62
C VAL A 146 7.13 1.06 -13.40
N GLU A 147 7.06 1.84 -14.49
CA GLU A 147 7.22 3.30 -14.42
C GLU A 147 6.00 4.02 -13.83
N ASP A 148 4.80 3.45 -13.96
CA ASP A 148 3.55 4.07 -13.53
C ASP A 148 2.69 3.09 -12.71
N VAL A 149 2.94 3.08 -11.41
CA VAL A 149 2.19 2.27 -10.44
C VAL A 149 1.33 3.19 -9.59
N LYS A 150 0.02 2.94 -9.60
CA LYS A 150 -0.94 3.66 -8.78
C LYS A 150 -1.69 2.73 -7.84
N VAL A 151 -2.26 3.31 -6.80
CA VAL A 151 -3.09 2.64 -5.79
C VAL A 151 -4.42 3.38 -5.69
N LEU A 152 -5.53 2.66 -5.84
CA LEU A 152 -6.85 3.20 -5.58
C LEU A 152 -7.01 3.43 -4.07
N ASN A 153 -6.97 4.69 -3.66
CA ASN A 153 -7.03 5.08 -2.26
C ASN A 153 -8.40 4.75 -1.64
N GLY A 154 -8.40 3.99 -0.55
CA GLY A 154 -9.61 3.47 0.08
C GLY A 154 -10.18 2.20 -0.59
N GLY A 155 -9.51 1.66 -1.62
CA GLY A 155 -9.80 0.37 -2.23
C GLY A 155 -11.21 0.23 -2.78
N ILE A 156 -11.72 -1.01 -2.76
CA ILE A 156 -13.05 -1.34 -3.31
C ILE A 156 -14.19 -0.66 -2.55
N GLU A 157 -14.02 -0.36 -1.27
CA GLU A 157 -15.06 0.31 -0.48
C GLU A 157 -15.21 1.79 -0.88
N ALA A 158 -14.11 2.48 -1.18
CA ALA A 158 -14.15 3.83 -1.73
C ALA A 158 -14.79 3.85 -3.14
N TRP A 159 -14.49 2.85 -3.97
CA TRP A 159 -15.10 2.67 -5.29
C TRP A 159 -16.63 2.53 -5.21
N LYS A 160 -17.11 1.62 -4.36
CA LYS A 160 -18.54 1.41 -4.10
C LYS A 160 -19.21 2.65 -3.50
N SER A 161 -18.54 3.33 -2.57
CA SER A 161 -19.03 4.54 -1.93
C SER A 161 -19.16 5.72 -2.90
N ALA A 162 -18.33 5.76 -3.94
CA ALA A 162 -18.44 6.71 -5.04
C ALA A 162 -19.61 6.40 -6.00
N GLY A 163 -20.29 5.26 -5.81
CA GLY A 163 -21.48 4.87 -6.59
C GLY A 163 -21.18 4.16 -7.91
N TYR A 164 -19.96 3.66 -8.08
CA TYR A 164 -19.58 2.93 -9.29
C TYR A 164 -19.97 1.45 -9.21
N ASP A 165 -20.24 0.87 -10.37
CA ASP A 165 -20.60 -0.53 -10.53
C ASP A 165 -19.42 -1.46 -10.21
N VAL A 166 -19.74 -2.69 -9.83
CA VAL A 166 -18.79 -3.77 -9.63
C VAL A 166 -19.06 -4.94 -10.56
N GLU A 167 -18.02 -5.69 -10.88
CA GLU A 167 -18.08 -6.93 -11.67
C GLU A 167 -17.80 -8.14 -10.78
N LYS A 168 -18.34 -9.31 -11.16
CA LYS A 168 -18.10 -10.59 -10.46
C LYS A 168 -17.44 -11.65 -11.35
N LYS A 169 -17.28 -11.34 -12.63
CA LYS A 169 -16.67 -12.25 -13.58
C LYS A 169 -15.16 -12.17 -13.42
N GLU A 170 -14.52 -13.31 -13.18
CA GLU A 170 -13.06 -13.39 -13.17
C GLU A 170 -12.48 -12.93 -14.52
N ASN A 171 -11.46 -12.07 -14.43
CA ASN A 171 -10.73 -11.55 -15.57
C ASN A 171 -9.28 -12.04 -15.52
N GLU A 172 -8.75 -12.40 -16.67
CA GLU A 172 -7.38 -12.83 -16.83
C GLU A 172 -6.54 -11.74 -17.53
N GLY A 173 -5.32 -11.52 -17.04
CA GLY A 173 -4.35 -10.65 -17.71
C GLY A 173 -3.86 -11.27 -19.03
N THR A 174 -3.53 -10.41 -19.98
CA THR A 174 -2.91 -10.87 -21.24
C THR A 174 -1.40 -10.99 -21.05
N LYS A 175 -0.86 -12.21 -21.14
CA LYS A 175 0.58 -12.47 -20.94
C LYS A 175 1.47 -11.60 -21.84
N ALA A 176 2.44 -10.95 -21.22
CA ALA A 176 3.48 -10.21 -21.93
C ALA A 176 4.68 -11.13 -22.26
N LYS A 177 5.48 -10.72 -23.25
CA LYS A 177 6.63 -11.52 -23.74
C LYS A 177 7.96 -11.10 -23.15
N ALA A 178 8.09 -9.84 -22.77
CA ALA A 178 9.30 -9.26 -22.20
C ALA A 178 8.93 -8.09 -21.31
N PHE A 179 9.67 -7.90 -20.25
CA PHE A 179 9.45 -6.79 -19.30
C PHE A 179 9.86 -5.44 -19.90
N GLY A 180 10.92 -5.41 -20.68
CA GLY A 180 11.41 -4.22 -21.34
C GLY A 180 12.62 -3.57 -20.68
N ALA A 181 13.07 -4.10 -19.54
CA ALA A 181 14.29 -3.72 -18.84
C ALA A 181 14.85 -4.93 -18.08
N GLU A 182 16.06 -4.83 -17.53
CA GLU A 182 16.61 -5.81 -16.60
C GLU A 182 16.03 -5.53 -15.19
N VAL A 183 15.45 -6.56 -14.57
CA VAL A 183 14.86 -6.47 -13.23
C VAL A 183 15.94 -6.79 -12.20
N PRO A 184 16.06 -6.00 -11.10
CA PRO A 184 15.32 -4.77 -10.81
C PRO A 184 15.93 -3.54 -11.50
N VAL A 185 15.08 -2.61 -11.92
CA VAL A 185 15.52 -1.29 -12.39
C VAL A 185 15.93 -0.38 -11.22
N HIS A 186 15.26 -0.55 -10.07
CA HIS A 186 15.44 0.27 -8.87
C HIS A 186 15.91 -0.57 -7.66
N PRO A 187 17.11 -1.17 -7.71
CA PRO A 187 17.64 -1.94 -6.59
C PRO A 187 17.77 -1.12 -5.30
N GLU A 188 17.98 0.20 -5.41
CA GLU A 188 18.10 1.14 -4.30
C GLU A 188 16.83 1.27 -3.44
N TYR A 189 15.67 0.89 -3.95
CA TYR A 189 14.43 0.91 -3.15
C TYR A 189 14.39 -0.18 -2.09
N ARG A 190 15.24 -1.19 -2.20
CA ARG A 190 15.36 -2.28 -1.25
C ARG A 190 16.68 -2.24 -0.51
N THR A 191 16.63 -2.16 0.80
CA THR A 191 17.80 -2.32 1.68
C THR A 191 17.95 -3.79 2.08
N SER A 192 19.09 -4.40 1.82
CA SER A 192 19.39 -5.75 2.28
C SER A 192 19.72 -5.77 3.78
N ILE A 193 19.55 -6.92 4.43
CA ILE A 193 19.91 -7.09 5.85
C ILE A 193 21.37 -6.71 6.16
N LYS A 194 22.29 -7.09 5.26
CA LYS A 194 23.71 -6.74 5.41
C LYS A 194 23.91 -5.23 5.33
N GLU A 195 23.27 -4.57 4.40
CA GLU A 195 23.34 -3.12 4.23
C GLU A 195 22.72 -2.42 5.44
N ALA A 196 21.56 -2.86 5.92
CA ALA A 196 20.91 -2.31 7.11
C ALA A 196 21.85 -2.37 8.31
N LYS A 197 22.47 -3.53 8.56
CA LYS A 197 23.43 -3.69 9.65
C LYS A 197 24.67 -2.80 9.49
N ASP A 198 25.31 -2.84 8.31
CA ASP A 198 26.51 -2.06 8.05
C ASP A 198 26.24 -0.54 8.20
N ARG A 199 25.08 -0.06 7.77
CA ARG A 199 24.73 1.37 7.85
C ARG A 199 24.31 1.79 9.25
N LEU A 200 23.60 0.96 10.02
CA LEU A 200 23.32 1.23 11.43
C LEU A 200 24.60 1.47 12.24
N GLU A 201 25.69 0.76 11.91
CA GLU A 201 26.97 0.88 12.61
C GLU A 201 27.84 2.06 12.14
N ASN A 202 27.68 2.53 10.88
CA ASN A 202 28.67 3.39 10.22
C ASN A 202 28.11 4.65 9.55
N ASP A 203 26.79 4.86 9.56
CA ASP A 203 26.12 5.97 8.85
C ASP A 203 25.10 6.66 9.76
N ASP A 204 25.50 7.75 10.39
CA ASP A 204 24.62 8.53 11.28
C ASP A 204 23.38 9.10 10.58
N ASN A 205 23.44 9.28 9.23
CA ASN A 205 22.32 9.75 8.45
C ASN A 205 21.31 8.66 8.10
N PHE A 206 21.69 7.40 8.20
CA PHE A 206 20.78 6.27 7.98
C PHE A 206 19.90 6.03 9.20
N LYS A 207 18.61 5.84 8.98
CA LYS A 207 17.65 5.44 10.02
C LYS A 207 16.89 4.21 9.57
N LEU A 208 17.02 3.14 10.34
CA LEU A 208 16.21 1.94 10.19
C LEU A 208 14.92 2.16 10.99
N VAL A 209 13.83 2.45 10.29
CA VAL A 209 12.58 2.95 10.87
C VAL A 209 11.58 1.81 11.06
N SER A 210 11.30 1.46 12.31
CA SER A 210 10.31 0.44 12.68
C SER A 210 8.90 0.92 12.47
N ILE A 211 8.16 0.28 11.55
CA ILE A 211 6.71 0.47 11.37
C ILE A 211 6.00 -0.68 12.06
N ARG A 212 6.18 -0.76 13.37
CA ARG A 212 5.59 -1.79 14.23
C ARG A 212 4.79 -1.14 15.36
N SER A 213 3.88 -1.89 15.95
CA SER A 213 3.08 -1.38 17.06
C SER A 213 3.94 -1.06 18.29
N GLU A 214 3.41 -0.25 19.20
CA GLU A 214 4.10 0.09 20.45
C GLU A 214 4.48 -1.14 21.26
N ASP A 215 3.59 -2.14 21.33
CA ASP A 215 3.87 -3.37 22.08
C ASP A 215 4.97 -4.23 21.41
N GLU A 216 5.08 -4.22 20.08
CA GLU A 216 6.20 -4.81 19.35
C GLU A 216 7.49 -4.04 19.62
N TRP A 217 7.46 -2.70 19.49
CA TRP A 217 8.60 -1.81 19.73
C TRP A 217 9.18 -1.94 21.15
N LEU A 218 8.29 -2.01 22.13
CA LEU A 218 8.69 -2.17 23.54
C LEU A 218 9.11 -3.61 23.89
N GLY A 219 9.10 -4.53 22.92
CA GLY A 219 9.48 -5.92 23.13
C GLY A 219 8.52 -6.72 24.02
N LYS A 220 7.25 -6.29 24.15
CA LYS A 220 6.24 -7.04 24.91
C LYS A 220 5.70 -8.22 24.10
N THR A 221 5.73 -8.14 22.78
CA THR A 221 5.31 -9.18 21.85
C THR A 221 6.13 -9.10 20.55
N SER A 222 6.23 -10.20 19.80
CA SER A 222 6.71 -10.18 18.43
C SER A 222 5.65 -9.68 17.45
N GLY A 223 4.38 -9.71 17.85
CA GLY A 223 3.24 -9.40 17.00
C GLY A 223 2.74 -10.58 16.14
N TYR A 224 3.52 -11.65 15.99
CA TYR A 224 3.25 -12.76 15.09
C TYR A 224 3.37 -14.10 15.79
N ASN A 225 2.55 -15.08 15.38
CA ASN A 225 2.57 -16.42 15.92
C ASN A 225 3.72 -17.30 15.41
N TYR A 226 4.44 -16.85 14.38
CA TYR A 226 5.58 -17.54 13.75
C TYR A 226 6.91 -16.85 14.04
N ILE A 227 6.93 -15.75 14.81
CA ILE A 227 8.14 -15.06 15.28
C ILE A 227 8.23 -15.21 16.80
N ASP A 228 9.18 -15.99 17.26
CA ASP A 228 9.26 -16.41 18.68
C ASP A 228 9.80 -15.30 19.60
N LYS A 229 10.68 -14.41 19.08
CA LYS A 229 11.35 -13.38 19.89
C LYS A 229 10.74 -12.01 19.63
N ALA A 230 10.49 -11.29 20.72
CA ALA A 230 10.17 -9.87 20.71
C ALA A 230 11.45 -9.03 20.77
N GLY A 231 11.38 -7.80 20.25
CA GLY A 231 12.49 -6.83 20.20
C GLY A 231 12.62 -6.19 18.83
N GLU A 232 13.72 -5.49 18.63
CA GLU A 232 14.05 -4.70 17.43
C GLU A 232 15.53 -4.82 17.08
N PRO A 233 15.96 -4.58 15.85
CA PRO A 233 17.37 -4.35 15.53
C PRO A 233 17.94 -3.23 16.41
N GLU A 234 19.11 -3.45 17.03
CA GLU A 234 19.74 -2.41 17.83
C GLU A 234 20.09 -1.19 16.97
N GLY A 235 19.74 0.00 17.46
CA GLY A 235 19.92 1.26 16.74
C GLY A 235 18.76 1.63 15.81
N ALA A 236 17.74 0.78 15.68
CA ALA A 236 16.51 1.16 14.99
C ALA A 236 15.78 2.28 15.75
N VAL A 237 14.99 3.07 15.02
CA VAL A 237 14.13 4.13 15.57
C VAL A 237 12.67 3.78 15.33
N TRP A 238 11.78 4.23 16.24
CA TRP A 238 10.36 3.92 16.08
C TRP A 238 9.64 4.96 15.22
N GLY A 239 9.05 4.51 14.12
CA GLY A 239 8.24 5.31 13.20
C GLY A 239 6.75 5.16 13.42
N LYS A 240 6.33 4.46 14.47
CA LYS A 240 4.91 4.23 14.77
C LYS A 240 4.20 3.52 13.60
N GLY A 241 2.95 3.83 13.32
CA GLY A 241 2.24 3.40 12.09
C GLY A 241 1.07 2.47 12.34
N CYS A 242 1.10 1.63 13.38
CA CYS A 242 0.07 0.64 13.61
C CYS A 242 -0.25 0.43 15.10
N ASN A 243 -1.43 -0.13 15.38
CA ASN A 243 -1.84 -0.55 16.71
C ASN A 243 -1.49 -2.02 16.96
N THR A 244 -1.47 -2.83 15.91
CA THR A 244 -1.17 -4.26 15.95
C THR A 244 -0.25 -4.67 14.80
N ALA A 245 0.21 -5.91 14.79
CA ALA A 245 1.01 -6.45 13.69
C ALA A 245 0.27 -6.56 12.34
N PHE A 246 -1.06 -6.37 12.34
CA PHE A 246 -1.93 -6.62 11.19
C PHE A 246 -2.70 -5.38 10.71
N ASP A 247 -2.29 -4.18 11.12
CA ASP A 247 -2.89 -2.94 10.66
C ASP A 247 -1.84 -1.86 10.37
N VAL A 248 -2.29 -0.77 9.77
CA VAL A 248 -1.54 0.48 9.56
C VAL A 248 -2.39 1.68 10.02
N ALA A 249 -3.08 1.49 11.15
CA ALA A 249 -4.14 2.37 11.62
C ALA A 249 -3.73 3.84 11.78
N MET A 250 -2.46 4.11 12.12
CA MET A 250 -1.99 5.50 12.25
C MET A 250 -1.77 6.19 10.90
N PHE A 251 -1.66 5.41 9.81
CA PHE A 251 -1.41 5.91 8.46
C PHE A 251 -2.66 6.00 7.59
N VAL A 252 -3.82 5.63 8.13
CA VAL A 252 -5.10 5.72 7.41
C VAL A 252 -6.06 6.66 8.10
N ASN A 253 -6.99 7.21 7.33
CA ASN A 253 -8.10 8.01 7.80
C ASN A 253 -9.29 7.11 8.18
N ASP A 254 -10.31 7.67 8.82
CA ASP A 254 -11.52 6.94 9.24
C ASP A 254 -12.29 6.30 8.07
N ASP A 255 -12.11 6.82 6.86
CA ASP A 255 -12.72 6.29 5.63
C ASP A 255 -11.88 5.21 4.94
N GLY A 256 -10.76 4.80 5.54
CA GLY A 256 -9.85 3.78 5.01
C GLY A 256 -8.87 4.28 3.97
N THR A 257 -8.87 5.56 3.65
CA THR A 257 -7.86 6.15 2.75
C THR A 257 -6.52 6.33 3.46
N VAL A 258 -5.42 6.14 2.75
CA VAL A 258 -4.08 6.46 3.25
C VAL A 258 -3.96 7.98 3.37
N LYS A 259 -3.39 8.43 4.49
CA LYS A 259 -3.12 9.85 4.76
C LYS A 259 -2.12 10.40 3.75
N ASP A 260 -2.18 11.70 3.55
CA ASP A 260 -1.17 12.44 2.80
C ASP A 260 0.12 12.64 3.63
N LEU A 261 1.13 13.26 3.02
CA LEU A 261 2.41 13.52 3.66
C LEU A 261 2.29 14.33 4.97
N GLU A 262 1.35 15.28 5.03
CA GLU A 262 1.18 16.07 6.26
C GLU A 262 0.63 15.19 7.39
N GLY A 263 -0.30 14.31 7.11
CA GLY A 263 -0.77 13.32 8.08
C GLY A 263 0.32 12.36 8.56
N PHE A 264 1.29 12.00 7.69
CA PHE A 264 2.46 11.23 8.11
C PHE A 264 3.42 12.05 8.98
N LYS A 265 3.65 13.32 8.65
CA LYS A 265 4.48 14.21 9.48
C LYS A 265 3.88 14.41 10.89
N GLU A 266 2.55 14.49 11.00
CA GLU A 266 1.88 14.54 12.31
C GLU A 266 2.16 13.27 13.14
N VAL A 267 2.12 12.08 12.53
CA VAL A 267 2.45 10.81 13.21
C VAL A 267 3.91 10.80 13.68
N TRP A 268 4.81 11.40 12.91
CA TRP A 268 6.26 11.38 13.13
C TRP A 268 6.82 12.59 13.88
N GLU A 269 5.97 13.53 14.34
CA GLU A 269 6.41 14.78 14.98
C GLU A 269 7.42 14.55 16.14
N ASP A 270 7.20 13.48 16.93
CA ASP A 270 8.03 13.13 18.10
C ASP A 270 8.92 11.89 17.85
N CYS A 271 9.23 11.56 16.61
CA CYS A 271 10.09 10.42 16.27
C CYS A 271 11.56 10.86 16.12
N ASP A 272 12.51 9.93 16.40
CA ASP A 272 13.94 10.19 16.39
C ASP A 272 14.56 10.17 14.98
N PHE A 273 13.85 10.71 14.00
CA PHE A 273 14.33 10.89 12.62
C PHE A 273 13.64 12.09 11.96
N THR A 274 14.21 12.52 10.84
CA THR A 274 13.63 13.55 9.98
C THR A 274 13.58 13.07 8.53
N LEU A 275 12.80 13.74 7.69
CA LEU A 275 12.72 13.43 6.25
C LEU A 275 14.00 13.81 5.47
N GLU A 276 15.02 14.37 6.12
CA GLU A 276 16.35 14.61 5.55
C GLU A 276 17.29 13.41 5.72
N ASN A 277 16.92 12.44 6.57
CA ASN A 277 17.67 11.20 6.72
C ASN A 277 17.43 10.25 5.54
N HIS A 278 18.36 9.32 5.31
CA HIS A 278 18.05 8.12 4.55
C HIS A 278 17.17 7.20 5.41
N LEU A 279 15.93 6.99 4.99
CA LEU A 279 14.95 6.22 5.74
C LEU A 279 14.76 4.83 5.13
N ALA A 280 15.17 3.80 5.84
CA ALA A 280 14.86 2.41 5.49
C ALA A 280 13.73 1.92 6.40
N PHE A 281 12.52 1.77 5.85
CA PHE A 281 11.37 1.30 6.61
C PHE A 281 11.37 -0.21 6.75
N TYR A 282 10.99 -0.73 7.91
CA TYR A 282 10.77 -2.16 8.12
C TYR A 282 9.61 -2.44 9.09
N CYS A 283 9.14 -3.68 9.06
CA CYS A 283 8.20 -4.19 10.06
C CYS A 283 8.55 -5.65 10.42
N GLY A 284 7.61 -6.57 10.50
CA GLY A 284 7.91 -8.00 10.64
C GLY A 284 8.50 -8.60 9.36
N THR A 285 7.90 -8.30 8.21
CA THR A 285 8.17 -8.93 6.90
C THR A 285 7.95 -7.98 5.72
N GLY A 286 8.07 -6.67 5.89
CA GLY A 286 8.10 -5.66 4.81
C GLY A 286 6.76 -5.09 4.34
N TRP A 287 5.62 -5.70 4.65
CA TRP A 287 4.31 -5.25 4.14
C TRP A 287 3.93 -3.84 4.63
N ARG A 288 3.81 -3.67 5.96
CA ARG A 288 3.47 -2.36 6.57
C ARG A 288 4.47 -1.27 6.20
N ALA A 289 5.74 -1.66 6.08
CA ALA A 289 6.85 -0.77 5.72
C ALA A 289 6.73 -0.17 4.31
N SER A 290 6.04 -0.83 3.41
CA SER A 290 5.80 -0.35 2.05
C SER A 290 4.85 0.86 2.00
N VAL A 291 3.99 1.05 3.01
CA VAL A 291 3.04 2.17 3.04
C VAL A 291 3.74 3.53 3.15
N PRO A 292 4.62 3.79 4.16
CA PRO A 292 5.37 5.05 4.22
C PRO A 292 6.31 5.23 3.03
N PHE A 293 6.90 4.16 2.50
CA PHE A 293 7.70 4.24 1.28
C PHE A 293 6.90 4.85 0.13
N LEU A 294 5.69 4.37 -0.14
CA LEU A 294 4.87 4.88 -1.24
C LEU A 294 4.47 6.34 -1.06
N VAL A 295 4.13 6.77 0.16
CA VAL A 295 3.77 8.17 0.42
C VAL A 295 4.96 9.10 0.23
N LEU A 296 6.14 8.72 0.69
CA LEU A 296 7.35 9.52 0.47
C LEU A 296 7.78 9.50 -1.00
N TYR A 297 7.70 8.35 -1.66
CA TYR A 297 7.97 8.22 -3.09
C TYR A 297 7.07 9.14 -3.92
N GLU A 298 5.77 9.18 -3.66
CA GLU A 298 4.81 10.08 -4.30
C GLU A 298 5.22 11.54 -4.15
N ASN A 299 5.73 11.92 -2.98
CA ASN A 299 6.14 13.27 -2.66
C ASN A 299 7.59 13.61 -3.07
N GLY A 300 8.23 12.75 -3.88
CA GLY A 300 9.51 13.01 -4.50
C GLY A 300 10.74 12.78 -3.63
N TYR A 301 10.59 12.11 -2.48
CA TYR A 301 11.72 11.68 -1.66
C TYR A 301 12.45 10.53 -2.35
N THR A 302 13.75 10.64 -2.47
CA THR A 302 14.61 9.67 -3.17
C THR A 302 15.51 8.88 -2.23
N ASP A 303 15.77 9.38 -1.02
CA ASP A 303 16.64 8.74 -0.03
C ASP A 303 15.80 7.88 0.92
N ILE A 304 15.04 6.96 0.32
CA ILE A 304 14.08 6.08 0.98
C ILE A 304 14.20 4.65 0.46
N SER A 305 13.98 3.68 1.34
CA SER A 305 13.99 2.27 0.97
C SER A 305 13.12 1.42 1.90
N VAL A 306 12.92 0.16 1.56
CA VAL A 306 12.29 -0.84 2.43
C VAL A 306 13.33 -1.93 2.74
N TYR A 307 13.53 -2.20 4.02
CA TYR A 307 14.17 -3.43 4.49
C TYR A 307 13.07 -4.49 4.64
N ASP A 308 12.89 -5.30 3.62
CA ASP A 308 11.73 -6.16 3.45
C ASP A 308 11.77 -7.44 4.29
N GLY A 309 12.94 -7.97 4.62
CA GLY A 309 13.07 -9.11 5.54
C GLY A 309 12.66 -8.81 6.98
N GLY A 310 12.76 -7.55 7.38
CA GLY A 310 12.27 -7.03 8.64
C GLY A 310 12.81 -7.74 9.88
N TRP A 311 12.02 -7.72 10.94
CA TRP A 311 12.37 -8.36 12.20
C TRP A 311 12.53 -9.87 12.06
N TYR A 312 11.76 -10.50 11.18
CA TYR A 312 11.85 -11.95 10.96
C TYR A 312 13.22 -12.38 10.43
N GLU A 313 13.72 -11.72 9.39
CA GLU A 313 15.04 -12.01 8.82
C GLU A 313 16.17 -11.66 9.81
N TRP A 314 16.05 -10.54 10.54
CA TRP A 314 17.04 -10.13 11.53
C TRP A 314 17.31 -11.21 12.58
N LEU A 315 16.25 -11.87 13.04
CA LEU A 315 16.34 -12.96 14.01
C LEU A 315 16.97 -14.25 13.50
N MET A 316 17.18 -14.40 12.20
CA MET A 316 17.87 -15.56 11.62
C MET A 316 19.39 -15.48 11.78
N HIS A 317 19.91 -14.33 12.23
CA HIS A 317 21.31 -14.06 12.44
C HIS A 317 21.60 -13.90 13.95
N ASP A 318 22.10 -14.96 14.56
CA ASP A 318 22.35 -14.99 16.02
C ASP A 318 23.40 -13.97 16.48
N ASP A 319 24.23 -13.46 15.58
CA ASP A 319 25.28 -12.47 15.82
C ASP A 319 24.84 -11.02 15.54
N TYR A 320 23.58 -10.80 15.13
CA TYR A 320 23.08 -9.46 14.90
C TYR A 320 22.54 -8.86 16.21
N PRO A 321 22.92 -7.62 16.52
CA PRO A 321 22.54 -6.99 17.78
C PRO A 321 21.04 -6.68 17.81
N VAL A 322 20.46 -6.89 18.98
CA VAL A 322 19.01 -6.66 19.23
C VAL A 322 18.82 -5.81 20.46
N GLN A 323 17.77 -4.99 20.46
CA GLN A 323 17.32 -4.23 21.62
C GLN A 323 15.91 -4.70 22.05
N VAL A 324 15.62 -4.67 23.34
CA VAL A 324 14.32 -4.97 23.91
C VAL A 324 13.92 -3.86 24.87
N GLY A 325 12.86 -3.17 24.56
CA GLY A 325 12.42 -1.98 25.28
C GLY A 325 12.74 -0.69 24.51
N ASP A 326 12.27 0.44 25.04
CA ASP A 326 12.55 1.75 24.47
C ASP A 326 14.03 2.11 24.69
N PRO A 327 14.80 2.40 23.62
CA PRO A 327 16.22 2.79 23.75
C PRO A 327 16.43 4.04 24.60
N ALA A 328 15.43 4.93 24.71
CA ALA A 328 15.48 6.11 25.58
C ALA A 328 15.28 5.76 27.08
N SER A 329 14.88 4.53 27.39
CA SER A 329 14.65 4.05 28.76
C SER A 329 15.88 3.39 29.35
N GLU A 330 16.15 3.61 30.66
CA GLU A 330 17.17 2.88 31.41
C GLU A 330 16.91 1.35 31.51
N ASP A 331 15.70 0.91 31.20
CA ASP A 331 15.30 -0.50 31.24
C ASP A 331 15.52 -1.23 29.89
N CYS A 332 16.01 -0.53 28.85
CA CYS A 332 16.32 -1.16 27.56
C CYS A 332 17.44 -2.22 27.74
N LYS A 333 17.24 -3.38 27.11
CA LYS A 333 18.19 -4.50 27.12
C LYS A 333 18.80 -4.67 25.73
N HIS A 334 20.10 -4.89 25.70
CA HIS A 334 20.89 -5.13 24.50
C HIS A 334 21.46 -6.54 24.49
#